data_b08a848716aab3c0ac35216bf82e977b
#
_entry.id   b08a848716aab3c0ac35216bf82e977b
#
_cell.length_a   1.000
_cell.length_b   1.000
_cell.length_c   1.000
_cell.angle_alpha   90.00
_cell.angle_beta   90.00
_cell.angle_gamma   90.00
#
_symmetry.space_group_name_H-M   'P 1'
#
loop_
_entity.id
_entity.type
_entity.pdbx_description
1 polymer ?
#
loop_
_entity_poly.entity_id
_entity_poly.type
_entity_poly.pdbx_seq_one_letter_code
_entity_poly.pdbx_strand_id
1 'polypeptide(L)'
;MSQKERTLWMGNIEPWMTKYYLTSVLNKINIFPDKISIKRLANKRSCAFLEFLSHEIAEEVLNQFNGKYMNNIELKFNWVRKSKEQNVIKQNMKFTVIIFL
;
A
#
# COMPACT_ATOMS: atom_id res chain seq x y z
N MET A 1 12.14 -19.32 -5.87
CA MET A 1 12.33 -18.00 -6.35
C MET A 1 11.29 -17.03 -5.81
N SER A 2 11.73 -15.96 -5.29
CA SER A 2 10.78 -15.03 -4.69
C SER A 2 10.16 -14.14 -5.75
N GLN A 3 8.93 -13.78 -5.51
CA GLN A 3 8.25 -12.85 -6.37
C GLN A 3 8.47 -11.44 -5.88
N LYS A 4 8.62 -10.54 -6.81
CA LYS A 4 8.74 -9.15 -6.45
C LYS A 4 7.39 -8.58 -6.08
N GLU A 5 7.41 -7.60 -5.21
CA GLU A 5 6.18 -6.96 -4.75
C GLU A 5 5.48 -6.28 -5.91
N ARG A 6 4.17 -6.36 -5.88
CA ARG A 6 3.35 -5.65 -6.86
C ARG A 6 2.18 -4.94 -6.20
N THR A 7 2.28 -4.74 -4.90
CA THR A 7 1.25 -4.03 -4.14
C THR A 7 1.86 -2.77 -3.55
N LEU A 8 1.19 -1.65 -3.77
CA LEU A 8 1.60 -0.38 -3.19
C LEU A 8 0.65 0.03 -2.08
N TRP A 9 1.22 0.60 -1.04
CA TRP A 9 0.47 1.28 0.01
C TRP A 9 0.21 2.69 -0.47
N MET A 10 -1.03 3.17 -0.27
CA MET A 10 -1.39 4.53 -0.64
C MET A 10 -1.91 5.25 0.60
N GLY A 11 -1.28 6.38 0.93
CA GLY A 11 -1.66 7.17 2.08
C GLY A 11 -2.59 8.30 1.70
N ASN A 12 -2.84 9.18 2.67
CA ASN A 12 -3.70 10.35 2.49
C ASN A 12 -5.11 10.00 2.05
N ILE A 13 -5.61 8.88 2.55
CA ILE A 13 -6.96 8.43 2.25
C ILE A 13 -7.88 9.00 3.31
N GLU A 14 -8.84 9.83 2.90
CA GLU A 14 -9.80 10.40 3.81
C GLU A 14 -10.93 9.42 4.12
N PRO A 15 -11.58 9.56 5.27
CA PRO A 15 -12.62 8.59 5.63
C PRO A 15 -13.78 8.49 4.65
N TRP A 16 -14.05 9.56 3.89
CA TRP A 16 -15.15 9.57 2.93
C TRP A 16 -14.78 8.94 1.59
N MET A 17 -13.51 8.67 1.37
CA MET A 17 -13.08 8.12 0.09
C MET A 17 -13.45 6.66 -0.02
N THR A 18 -14.17 6.34 -1.09
CA THR A 18 -14.59 4.97 -1.35
C THR A 18 -13.70 4.35 -2.41
N LYS A 19 -13.86 3.04 -2.55
CA LYS A 19 -13.15 2.34 -3.61
C LYS A 19 -13.53 2.91 -4.98
N TYR A 20 -14.79 3.25 -5.17
CA TYR A 20 -15.25 3.84 -6.43
C TYR A 20 -14.57 5.18 -6.68
N TYR A 21 -14.49 6.00 -5.64
CA TYR A 21 -13.84 7.28 -5.78
C TYR A 21 -12.37 7.11 -6.17
N LEU A 22 -11.67 6.22 -5.46
CA LEU A 22 -10.26 6.00 -5.76
C LEU A 22 -10.06 5.45 -7.16
N THR A 23 -10.88 4.49 -7.56
CA THR A 23 -10.79 3.96 -8.91
C THR A 23 -10.95 5.06 -9.94
N SER A 24 -11.94 5.92 -9.73
CA SER A 24 -12.23 6.98 -10.68
C SER A 24 -11.06 7.95 -10.80
N VAL A 25 -10.55 8.43 -9.68
CA VAL A 25 -9.48 9.44 -9.74
C VAL A 25 -8.18 8.84 -10.25
N LEU A 26 -7.87 7.61 -9.87
CA LEU A 26 -6.65 6.98 -10.33
C LEU A 26 -6.70 6.71 -11.84
N ASN A 27 -7.87 6.29 -12.32
CA ASN A 27 -8.01 6.05 -13.75
C ASN A 27 -7.83 7.31 -14.57
N LYS A 28 -8.18 8.45 -14.00
CA LYS A 28 -8.03 9.71 -14.73
C LYS A 28 -6.57 10.05 -14.98
N ILE A 29 -5.68 9.53 -14.18
CA ILE A 29 -4.25 9.76 -14.38
C ILE A 29 -3.55 8.50 -14.86
N ASN A 30 -4.34 7.58 -15.43
CA ASN A 30 -3.83 6.37 -16.08
C ASN A 30 -3.20 5.39 -15.11
N ILE A 31 -3.73 5.33 -13.90
CA ILE A 31 -3.33 4.29 -12.95
C ILE A 31 -4.51 3.32 -12.84
N PHE A 32 -4.25 2.06 -13.17
CA PHE A 32 -5.28 1.03 -13.21
C PHE A 32 -4.90 -0.15 -12.33
N PRO A 33 -5.15 -0.06 -11.02
CA PRO A 33 -4.85 -1.20 -10.15
C PRO A 33 -5.76 -2.38 -10.48
N ASP A 34 -5.23 -3.56 -10.33
CA ASP A 34 -6.01 -4.77 -10.49
C ASP A 34 -6.97 -4.96 -9.32
N LYS A 35 -6.56 -4.47 -8.15
CA LYS A 35 -7.37 -4.60 -6.96
C LYS A 35 -7.09 -3.44 -6.01
N ILE A 36 -8.13 -2.91 -5.39
CA ILE A 36 -8.01 -1.85 -4.40
C ILE A 36 -8.65 -2.32 -3.11
N SER A 37 -7.92 -2.20 -2.02
CA SER A 37 -8.46 -2.49 -0.69
C SER A 37 -8.26 -1.28 0.19
N ILE A 38 -9.30 -0.85 0.89
CA ILE A 38 -9.21 0.29 1.79
C ILE A 38 -9.21 -0.24 3.21
N LYS A 39 -8.26 0.22 4.01
CA LYS A 39 -8.14 -0.19 5.38
C LYS A 39 -8.36 1.00 6.29
N ARG A 40 -9.26 0.83 7.25
CA ARG A 40 -9.52 1.87 8.23
C ARG A 40 -8.83 1.54 9.53
N LEU A 41 -8.09 2.49 10.05
CA LEU A 41 -7.30 2.25 11.24
C LEU A 41 -8.00 2.81 12.46
N ALA A 42 -7.58 2.33 13.64
CA ALA A 42 -8.24 2.68 14.89
C ALA A 42 -8.23 4.17 15.18
N ASN A 43 -7.22 4.89 14.71
CA ASN A 43 -7.13 6.33 14.94
C ASN A 43 -7.88 7.13 13.87
N LYS A 44 -8.80 6.49 13.19
CA LYS A 44 -9.62 7.09 12.14
C LYS A 44 -8.86 7.46 10.89
N ARG A 45 -7.61 7.08 10.81
CA ARG A 45 -6.87 7.23 9.58
C ARG A 45 -7.21 6.09 8.66
N SER A 46 -6.97 6.29 7.39
CA SER A 46 -7.24 5.26 6.40
C SER A 46 -6.09 5.17 5.44
N CYS A 47 -5.94 4.01 4.85
CA CYS A 47 -4.97 3.83 3.79
C CYS A 47 -5.56 2.86 2.79
N ALA A 48 -4.93 2.75 1.65
CA ALA A 48 -5.38 1.83 0.63
C ALA A 48 -4.22 0.98 0.17
N PHE A 49 -4.54 -0.21 -0.31
CA PHE A 49 -3.55 -1.09 -0.91
C PHE A 49 -3.95 -1.30 -2.35
N LEU A 50 -3.02 -1.04 -3.26
CA LEU A 50 -3.26 -1.13 -4.68
C LEU A 50 -2.42 -2.29 -5.22
N GLU A 51 -3.09 -3.29 -5.72
CA GLU A 51 -2.40 -4.44 -6.30
C GLU A 51 -2.39 -4.29 -7.81
N PHE A 52 -1.22 -4.44 -8.40
CA PHE A 52 -1.07 -4.31 -9.85
C PHE A 52 -0.76 -5.66 -10.47
N LEU A 53 -0.84 -5.73 -11.78
CA LEU A 53 -0.60 -6.98 -12.47
C LEU A 53 0.86 -7.42 -12.41
N SER A 54 1.78 -6.47 -12.28
CA SER A 54 3.18 -6.83 -12.24
C SER A 54 3.93 -5.85 -11.35
N HIS A 55 5.12 -6.29 -10.92
CA HIS A 55 6.01 -5.43 -10.16
C HIS A 55 6.40 -4.21 -10.97
N GLU A 56 6.66 -4.39 -12.26
CA GLU A 56 7.11 -3.30 -13.10
C GLU A 56 6.07 -2.19 -13.22
N ILE A 57 4.80 -2.59 -13.32
CA ILE A 57 3.74 -1.59 -13.38
C ILE A 57 3.67 -0.83 -12.06
N ALA A 58 3.74 -1.54 -10.93
CA ALA A 58 3.69 -0.90 -9.63
C ALA A 58 4.87 0.05 -9.45
N GLU A 59 6.05 -0.38 -9.88
CA GLU A 59 7.25 0.44 -9.76
C GLU A 59 7.12 1.72 -10.56
N GLU A 60 6.55 1.61 -11.75
CA GLU A 60 6.37 2.79 -12.59
C GLU A 60 5.42 3.78 -11.95
N VAL A 61 4.33 3.28 -11.36
CA VAL A 61 3.39 4.15 -10.65
C VAL A 61 4.10 4.86 -9.50
N LEU A 62 4.85 4.09 -8.72
CA LEU A 62 5.56 4.66 -7.59
C LEU A 62 6.53 5.76 -8.03
N ASN A 63 7.31 5.49 -9.07
CA ASN A 63 8.32 6.44 -9.50
C ASN A 63 7.74 7.67 -10.17
N GLN A 64 6.65 7.52 -10.89
CA GLN A 64 6.06 8.64 -11.62
C GLN A 64 5.16 9.52 -10.77
N PHE A 65 4.44 8.94 -9.85
CA PHE A 65 3.36 9.68 -9.20
C PHE A 65 3.56 9.95 -7.72
N ASN A 66 4.50 9.29 -7.07
CA ASN A 66 4.70 9.53 -5.65
C ASN A 66 5.12 10.98 -5.42
N GLY A 67 4.40 11.67 -4.56
CA GLY A 67 4.69 13.06 -4.25
C GLY A 67 4.00 14.07 -5.14
N LYS A 68 3.31 13.62 -6.17
CA LYS A 68 2.59 14.55 -7.04
C LYS A 68 1.22 14.85 -6.46
N TYR A 69 0.66 15.96 -6.87
CA TYR A 69 -0.62 16.41 -6.35
C TYR A 69 -1.73 16.14 -7.33
N MET A 70 -2.88 15.76 -6.79
CA MET A 70 -4.09 15.57 -7.55
C MET A 70 -5.22 16.16 -6.74
N ASN A 71 -5.90 17.18 -7.29
CA ASN A 71 -6.98 17.86 -6.58
C ASN A 71 -6.54 18.33 -5.19
N ASN A 72 -5.34 18.91 -5.12
CA ASN A 72 -4.78 19.43 -3.88
C ASN A 72 -4.44 18.37 -2.83
N ILE A 73 -4.44 17.13 -3.22
CA ILE A 73 -4.07 16.04 -2.34
C ILE A 73 -2.77 15.44 -2.85
N GLU A 74 -1.80 15.34 -1.97
CA GLU A 74 -0.53 14.73 -2.36
C GLU A 74 -0.67 13.22 -2.45
N LEU A 75 -0.25 12.67 -3.58
CA LEU A 75 -0.25 11.23 -3.76
C LEU A 75 0.94 10.64 -3.01
N LYS A 76 0.66 9.72 -2.13
CA LYS A 76 1.69 9.07 -1.35
C LYS A 76 1.63 7.57 -1.56
N PHE A 77 2.67 7.03 -2.17
CA PHE A 77 2.77 5.60 -2.40
C PHE A 77 4.03 5.05 -1.78
N ASN A 78 3.98 3.81 -1.37
CA ASN A 78 5.15 3.11 -0.89
C ASN A 78 4.96 1.63 -1.09
N TRP A 79 6.05 0.88 -1.06
CA TRP A 79 5.96 -0.56 -1.16
C TRP A 79 5.36 -1.14 0.10
N VAL A 80 4.57 -2.18 -0.07
CA VAL A 80 4.06 -2.94 1.07
C VAL A 80 5.15 -3.90 1.50
N ARG A 81 5.45 -3.91 2.79
CA ARG A 81 6.46 -4.81 3.31
C ARG A 81 5.81 -5.99 3.96
N LYS A 82 5.83 -7.09 3.27
CA LYS A 82 5.18 -8.26 3.78
C LYS A 82 6.07 -9.12 4.65
N SER A 83 7.26 -9.32 4.20
CA SER A 83 8.09 -10.30 4.85
C SER A 83 8.55 -9.88 6.23
N LYS A 84 8.53 -8.61 6.48
CA LYS A 84 9.04 -8.18 7.74
C LYS A 84 8.24 -8.61 8.90
N GLU A 85 6.99 -8.66 8.73
CA GLU A 85 6.18 -9.00 9.85
C GLU A 85 6.29 -10.44 10.19
N GLN A 86 6.81 -11.21 9.36
CA GLN A 86 6.97 -12.55 9.73
C GLN A 86 8.16 -12.83 10.53
N ASN A 87 8.96 -12.00 10.58
CA ASN A 87 10.12 -12.36 11.29
C ASN A 87 10.07 -12.10 12.70
N VAL A 88 9.71 -12.17 12.61
CA VAL A 88 9.67 -12.00 13.40
C VAL A 88 9.45 -12.50 14.31
N ILE A 89 9.27 -12.65 14.18
CA ILE A 89 8.98 -13.04 14.98
C ILE A 89 9.27 -13.43 15.80
N LYS A 90 9.25 -13.25 15.55
CA LYS A 90 9.38 -13.53 16.25
C LYS A 90 9.88 -13.61 17.08
N GLN A 91 9.86 -13.25 16.70
CA GLN A 91 10.25 -13.39 17.55
C GLN A 91 10.36 -13.37 18.25
N ASN A 92 10.24 -13.14 18.06
CA ASN A 92 10.35 -13.28 18.93
C ASN A 92 10.47 -13.41 19.40
N MET A 93 10.41 -13.37 19.10
CA MET A 93 10.52 -13.62 19.79
C MET A 93 10.83 -13.70 20.27
N LYS A 94 10.96 -13.68 20.00
CA LYS A 94 11.21 -13.84 20.66
C LYS A 94 11.33 -13.94 21.11
N PHE A 95 11.56 -13.80 20.79
CA PHE A 95 11.69 -14.05 21.48
C PHE A 95 11.70 -14.34 21.80
N THR A 96 11.49 -14.49 21.29
CA THR A 96 11.45 -14.95 21.83
C THR A 96 11.49 -15.34 22.17
N VAL A 97 11.58 -15.43 21.97
CA VAL A 97 11.61 -15.92 22.53
C VAL A 97 11.61 -16.24 22.88
N ILE A 98 11.81 -16.31 22.60
CA ILE A 98 11.81 -16.64 23.13
C ILE A 98 11.80 -16.91 23.39
N ILE A 99 11.87 -16.90 23.06
CA ILE A 99 11.82 -17.10 23.49
C ILE A 99 11.83 -17.35 23.76
N PHE A 100 12.18 -17.31 23.72
CA PHE A 100 12.31 -17.48 24.27
C PHE A 100 12.38 -17.72 24.68
N LEU A 101 12.10 -17.94 24.24
CA LEU A 101 12.16 -18.21 24.78
C LEU A 101 12.14 -18.32 25.30
#